data_e46eec0aa00054b8a65cd59c2f154b35
#
_entry.id   e46eec0aa00054b8a65cd59c2f154b35
#
_cell.length_a   1.000
_cell.length_b   1.000
_cell.length_c   1.000
_cell.angle_alpha   90.00
_cell.angle_beta   90.00
_cell.angle_gamma   90.00
#
_symmetry.space_group_name_H-M   'P 1'
#
loop_
_entity.id
_entity.type
_entity.pdbx_description
1 polymer ?
#
loop_
_entity_poly.entity_id
_entity_poly.type
_entity_poly.pdbx_seq_one_letter_code
_entity_poly.pdbx_strand_id
1 'polypeptide(L)'
;MSNVKIILGVPMADKSYKSITLVHGQGVKESVETETTKTVCFDEVITEGAEKVSYKLDIDRIIFEGKQDYIDLRDILQRMQHVQGDVEVRETIKYKNEDEFTIVKSFGGAILDGNEFELKPEEKTAHSLSFVCASKDETVE
;
A
#
# COMPACT_ATOMS: atom_id res chain seq x y z
N MET A 1 1.82 21.17 -8.94
CA MET A 1 2.34 20.58 -7.71
C MET A 1 1.46 19.43 -7.26
N SER A 2 2.05 18.29 -6.97
CA SER A 2 1.33 17.18 -6.39
C SER A 2 1.72 17.00 -4.94
N ASN A 3 0.77 16.59 -4.12
CA ASN A 3 1.00 16.30 -2.71
C ASN A 3 0.50 14.87 -2.45
N VAL A 4 1.37 14.01 -1.97
CA VAL A 4 1.05 12.61 -1.74
C VAL A 4 0.95 12.34 -0.24
N LYS A 5 -0.17 11.74 0.15
CA LYS A 5 -0.43 11.31 1.52
C LYS A 5 -0.66 9.81 1.52
N ILE A 6 -0.01 9.11 2.43
CA ILE A 6 -0.12 7.66 2.56
C ILE A 6 -0.70 7.34 3.93
N ILE A 7 -1.74 6.51 3.93
CA ILE A 7 -2.38 6.05 5.16
C ILE A 7 -2.24 4.54 5.23
N LEU A 8 -1.62 4.06 6.29
CA LEU A 8 -1.46 2.63 6.57
C LEU A 8 -2.32 2.26 7.76
N GLY A 9 -3.00 1.14 7.69
CA GLY A 9 -3.81 0.66 8.80
C GLY A 9 -3.85 -0.85 8.87
N VAL A 10 -3.95 -1.40 10.08
CA VAL A 10 -3.97 -2.84 10.29
C VAL A 10 -4.69 -3.16 11.60
N PRO A 11 -5.50 -4.26 11.64
CA PRO A 11 -6.05 -4.72 12.90
C PRO A 11 -4.95 -5.29 13.79
N MET A 12 -4.96 -4.89 15.06
CA MET A 12 -3.99 -5.32 16.05
C MET A 12 -4.46 -6.58 16.78
N ALA A 13 -3.57 -7.17 17.58
CA ALA A 13 -3.86 -8.42 18.30
C ALA A 13 -5.02 -8.29 19.29
N ASP A 14 -5.26 -7.11 19.85
CA ASP A 14 -6.36 -6.81 20.76
C ASP A 14 -7.67 -6.48 20.04
N LYS A 15 -7.73 -6.70 18.71
CA LYS A 15 -8.85 -6.39 17.82
C LYS A 15 -9.10 -4.90 17.58
N SER A 16 -8.25 -4.02 18.09
CA SER A 16 -8.29 -2.61 17.73
C SER A 16 -7.70 -2.41 16.33
N TYR A 17 -8.04 -1.31 15.69
CA TYR A 17 -7.48 -0.94 14.40
C TYR A 17 -6.51 0.22 14.59
N LYS A 18 -5.28 0.03 14.18
CA LYS A 18 -4.25 1.06 14.30
C LYS A 18 -3.91 1.61 12.92
N SER A 19 -3.91 2.92 12.79
CA SER A 19 -3.57 3.57 11.52
C SER A 19 -2.62 4.73 11.73
N ILE A 20 -1.88 5.05 10.67
CA ILE A 20 -0.98 6.21 10.64
C ILE A 20 -1.14 6.92 9.29
N THR A 21 -1.10 8.24 9.32
CA THR A 21 -1.14 9.08 8.13
C THR A 21 0.22 9.75 7.95
N LEU A 22 0.82 9.54 6.77
CA LEU A 22 2.13 10.07 6.43
C LEU A 22 1.98 11.02 5.24
N VAL A 23 2.49 12.21 5.38
CA VAL A 23 2.20 13.33 4.46
C VAL A 23 3.16 13.39 3.27
N HIS A 24 4.33 12.77 3.37
CA HIS A 24 5.38 12.92 2.37
C HIS A 24 5.85 11.57 1.85
N GLY A 25 5.02 10.92 1.04
CA GLY A 25 5.45 9.74 0.30
C GLY A 25 6.16 10.15 -0.99
N GLN A 26 7.25 9.46 -1.32
CA GLN A 26 7.97 9.63 -2.58
C GLN A 26 8.19 8.28 -3.23
N GLY A 27 8.19 8.27 -4.56
CA GLY A 27 8.49 7.08 -5.32
C GLY A 27 7.47 5.97 -5.15
N VAL A 28 6.18 6.29 -5.27
CA VAL A 28 5.11 5.29 -5.20
C VAL A 28 4.92 4.68 -6.57
N LYS A 29 5.07 3.36 -6.66
CA LYS A 29 4.86 2.59 -7.88
C LYS A 29 3.82 1.52 -7.66
N GLU A 30 2.96 1.34 -8.65
CA GLU A 30 1.93 0.34 -8.64
C GLU A 30 2.12 -0.63 -9.80
N SER A 31 1.85 -1.91 -9.56
CA SER A 31 1.77 -2.91 -10.61
C SER A 31 0.65 -3.88 -10.31
N VAL A 32 0.12 -4.49 -11.36
CA VAL A 32 -0.94 -5.49 -11.25
C VAL A 32 -0.37 -6.82 -11.68
N GLU A 33 -0.47 -7.81 -10.80
CA GLU A 33 -0.07 -9.18 -11.11
C GLU A 33 -1.32 -10.03 -11.24
N THR A 34 -1.41 -10.78 -12.33
CA THR A 34 -2.53 -11.65 -12.59
C THR A 34 -2.05 -13.09 -12.68
N GLU A 35 -2.60 -13.95 -11.84
CA GLU A 35 -2.39 -15.39 -11.95
C GLU A 35 -3.55 -16.02 -12.68
N THR A 36 -3.24 -16.81 -13.71
CA THR A 36 -4.22 -17.57 -14.46
C THR A 36 -4.04 -19.05 -14.15
N THR A 37 -5.09 -19.68 -13.66
CA THR A 37 -5.06 -21.12 -13.41
C THR A 37 -5.50 -21.86 -14.68
N LYS A 38 -4.64 -22.79 -15.13
CA LYS A 38 -4.97 -23.67 -16.25
C LYS A 38 -5.25 -25.05 -15.70
N THR A 39 -6.45 -25.55 -15.93
CA THR A 39 -6.81 -26.92 -15.62
C THR A 39 -6.79 -27.73 -16.92
N VAL A 40 -5.94 -28.75 -16.98
CA VAL A 40 -5.88 -29.63 -18.14
C VAL A 40 -6.76 -30.85 -17.84
N CYS A 41 -7.88 -30.95 -18.53
CA CYS A 41 -8.71 -32.14 -18.57
C CYS A 41 -8.31 -33.00 -19.77
N PHE A 42 -8.69 -34.28 -19.78
CA PHE A 42 -8.23 -35.24 -20.78
C PHE A 42 -8.33 -34.81 -22.23
N ASP A 43 -9.33 -34.02 -22.56
CA ASP A 43 -9.59 -33.59 -23.92
C ASP A 43 -9.69 -32.06 -24.08
N GLU A 44 -9.57 -31.29 -23.01
CA GLU A 44 -9.75 -29.86 -23.03
C GLU A 44 -8.78 -29.15 -22.11
N VAL A 45 -8.28 -27.99 -22.58
CA VAL A 45 -7.61 -27.04 -21.73
C VAL A 45 -8.64 -25.99 -21.37
N ILE A 46 -9.09 -26.01 -20.12
CA ILE A 46 -10.00 -25.00 -19.62
C ILE A 46 -9.16 -23.91 -18.99
N THR A 47 -9.16 -22.73 -19.62
CA THR A 47 -8.59 -21.53 -19.00
C THR A 47 -9.70 -20.88 -18.23
N GLU A 48 -9.71 -21.07 -16.95
CA GLU A 48 -10.57 -20.29 -16.08
C GLU A 48 -10.02 -18.88 -16.06
N GLY A 49 -10.87 -17.89 -16.18
CA GLY A 49 -10.46 -16.49 -16.25
C GLY A 49 -9.57 -16.09 -15.10
N ALA A 50 -9.00 -14.89 -15.12
CA ALA A 50 -8.08 -14.41 -14.09
C ALA A 50 -8.69 -14.58 -12.71
N GLU A 51 -8.41 -15.71 -12.07
CA GLU A 51 -9.02 -16.07 -10.80
C GLU A 51 -8.38 -15.35 -9.64
N LYS A 52 -7.14 -14.92 -9.83
CA LYS A 52 -6.42 -14.26 -8.78
C LYS A 52 -5.67 -13.06 -9.35
N VAL A 53 -6.14 -11.89 -8.97
CA VAL A 53 -5.48 -10.63 -9.30
C VAL A 53 -4.89 -10.09 -8.02
N SER A 54 -3.61 -9.81 -8.02
CA SER A 54 -2.97 -9.13 -6.92
C SER A 54 -2.38 -7.82 -7.39
N TYR A 55 -2.27 -6.88 -6.49
CA TYR A 55 -1.72 -5.56 -6.75
C TYR A 55 -0.47 -5.38 -5.94
N LYS A 56 0.59 -4.95 -6.59
CA LYS A 56 1.85 -4.67 -5.91
C LYS A 56 2.03 -3.18 -5.77
N LEU A 57 2.34 -2.74 -4.58
CA LEU A 57 2.54 -1.32 -4.27
C LEU A 57 3.94 -1.15 -3.68
N ASP A 58 4.81 -0.45 -4.38
CA ASP A 58 6.15 -0.16 -3.92
C ASP A 58 6.24 1.31 -3.52
N ILE A 59 6.75 1.56 -2.34
CA ILE A 59 6.98 2.90 -1.82
C ILE A 59 8.46 3.02 -1.49
N ASP A 60 9.18 3.85 -2.23
CA ASP A 60 10.62 4.00 -2.06
C ASP A 60 10.98 4.66 -0.73
N ARG A 61 10.22 5.67 -0.35
CA ARG A 61 10.57 6.47 0.81
C ARG A 61 9.33 7.11 1.44
N ILE A 62 9.25 7.00 2.76
CA ILE A 62 8.25 7.70 3.56
C ILE A 62 8.99 8.55 4.60
N ILE A 63 8.51 9.75 4.84
CA ILE A 63 9.03 10.65 5.86
C ILE A 63 8.05 10.67 7.03
N PHE A 64 8.54 10.49 8.24
CA PHE A 64 7.74 10.62 9.45
C PHE A 64 8.30 11.74 10.33
N GLU A 65 7.45 12.28 11.22
CA GLU A 65 7.78 13.53 11.91
C GLU A 65 8.50 13.38 13.24
N GLY A 66 8.38 12.25 13.93
CA GLY A 66 9.01 12.13 15.23
C GLY A 66 8.88 10.76 15.85
N LYS A 67 9.15 10.70 17.15
CA LYS A 67 9.21 9.44 17.89
C LYS A 67 7.91 8.65 17.85
N GLN A 68 6.78 9.32 18.04
CA GLN A 68 5.48 8.61 18.07
C GLN A 68 5.15 8.02 16.71
N ASP A 69 5.40 8.77 15.65
CA ASP A 69 5.20 8.27 14.29
C ASP A 69 6.11 7.08 13.99
N TYR A 70 7.35 7.13 14.46
CA TYR A 70 8.28 6.01 14.31
C TYR A 70 7.76 4.76 14.99
N ILE A 71 7.30 4.88 16.23
CA ILE A 71 6.77 3.74 17.00
C ILE A 71 5.53 3.17 16.31
N ASP A 72 4.60 4.04 15.92
CA ASP A 72 3.37 3.62 15.28
C ASP A 72 3.62 2.97 13.92
N LEU A 73 4.51 3.56 13.11
CA LEU A 73 4.87 3.00 11.81
C LEU A 73 5.54 1.64 11.97
N ARG A 74 6.48 1.53 12.90
CA ARG A 74 7.15 0.25 13.16
C ARG A 74 6.17 -0.84 13.56
N ASP A 75 5.25 -0.53 14.48
CA ASP A 75 4.27 -1.50 14.97
C ASP A 75 3.33 -1.94 13.85
N ILE A 76 2.88 -1.01 13.02
CA ILE A 76 2.01 -1.31 11.88
C ILE A 76 2.75 -2.18 10.87
N LEU A 77 3.99 -1.83 10.51
CA LEU A 77 4.76 -2.60 9.52
C LEU A 77 5.07 -4.01 10.01
N GLN A 78 5.45 -4.17 11.28
CA GLN A 78 5.67 -5.49 11.85
C GLN A 78 4.40 -6.34 11.83
N ARG A 79 3.27 -5.74 12.13
CA ARG A 79 1.98 -6.43 12.10
C ARG A 79 1.59 -6.81 10.69
N MET A 80 1.82 -5.94 9.71
CA MET A 80 1.48 -6.19 8.30
C MET A 80 2.35 -7.26 7.64
N GLN A 81 3.43 -7.69 8.26
CA GLN A 81 4.18 -8.86 7.79
C GLN A 81 3.40 -10.16 7.94
N HIS A 82 2.40 -10.20 8.82
CA HIS A 82 1.65 -11.41 9.15
C HIS A 82 0.15 -11.26 8.99
N VAL A 83 -0.37 -10.04 9.04
CA VAL A 83 -1.80 -9.76 9.06
C VAL A 83 -2.12 -8.76 7.94
N GLN A 84 -3.20 -9.04 7.21
CA GLN A 84 -3.67 -8.15 6.16
C GLN A 84 -4.15 -6.83 6.73
N GLY A 85 -3.66 -5.76 6.14
CA GLY A 85 -4.07 -4.41 6.49
C GLY A 85 -4.57 -3.66 5.27
N ASP A 86 -4.61 -2.35 5.38
CA ASP A 86 -5.07 -1.45 4.33
C ASP A 86 -4.04 -0.37 4.06
N VAL A 87 -3.88 -0.04 2.79
CA VAL A 87 -3.04 1.08 2.38
C VAL A 87 -3.87 2.01 1.52
N GLU A 88 -3.87 3.29 1.85
CA GLU A 88 -4.54 4.31 1.05
C GLU A 88 -3.50 5.32 0.59
N VAL A 89 -3.51 5.62 -0.69
CA VAL A 89 -2.64 6.65 -1.28
C VAL A 89 -3.52 7.76 -1.80
N ARG A 90 -3.32 8.95 -1.29
CA ARG A 90 -4.04 10.16 -1.73
C ARG A 90 -3.07 11.09 -2.43
N GLU A 91 -3.37 11.40 -3.67
CA GLU A 91 -2.59 12.36 -4.44
C GLU A 91 -3.46 13.55 -4.80
N THR A 92 -3.07 14.71 -4.30
CA THR A 92 -3.78 15.97 -4.61
C THR A 92 -3.03 16.68 -5.72
N ILE A 93 -3.74 16.97 -6.80
CA ILE A 93 -3.19 17.60 -7.99
C ILE A 93 -3.84 18.98 -8.14
N LYS A 94 -3.00 20.00 -8.28
CA LYS A 94 -3.45 21.38 -8.48
C LYS A 94 -2.98 21.87 -9.85
N TYR A 95 -3.93 22.24 -10.68
CA TYR A 95 -3.62 22.84 -11.98
C TYR A 95 -3.44 24.36 -11.87
N LYS A 96 -2.82 24.93 -12.88
CA LYS A 96 -2.61 26.39 -12.96
C LYS A 96 -3.90 27.20 -12.96
N ASN A 97 -5.01 26.58 -13.31
CA ASN A 97 -6.35 27.22 -13.36
C ASN A 97 -7.07 27.17 -12.01
N GLU A 98 -6.38 26.83 -10.94
CA GLU A 98 -6.91 26.70 -9.60
C GLU A 98 -7.81 25.47 -9.36
N ASP A 99 -8.06 24.65 -10.38
CA ASP A 99 -8.78 23.40 -10.20
C ASP A 99 -7.91 22.41 -9.43
N GLU A 100 -8.43 21.96 -8.32
CA GLU A 100 -7.75 20.99 -7.48
C GLU A 100 -8.62 19.74 -7.34
N PHE A 101 -8.00 18.59 -7.49
CA PHE A 101 -8.70 17.33 -7.25
C PHE A 101 -7.78 16.32 -6.57
N THR A 102 -8.37 15.36 -5.90
CA THR A 102 -7.64 14.34 -5.18
C THR A 102 -7.98 12.97 -5.76
N ILE A 103 -6.98 12.21 -6.12
CA ILE A 103 -7.11 10.81 -6.52
C ILE A 103 -6.86 9.97 -5.27
N VAL A 104 -7.83 9.15 -4.90
CA VAL A 104 -7.75 8.28 -3.75
C VAL A 104 -7.69 6.83 -4.24
N LYS A 105 -6.59 6.16 -3.93
CA LYS A 105 -6.38 4.76 -4.25
C LYS A 105 -6.36 3.96 -2.96
N SER A 106 -7.30 3.05 -2.81
CA SER A 106 -7.42 2.21 -1.61
C SER A 106 -7.05 0.78 -1.94
N PHE A 107 -6.07 0.26 -1.24
CA PHE A 107 -5.59 -1.12 -1.41
C PHE A 107 -5.97 -1.92 -0.18
N GLY A 108 -6.79 -2.94 -0.37
CA GLY A 108 -7.23 -3.82 0.70
C GLY A 108 -6.48 -5.15 0.72
N GLY A 109 -6.49 -5.80 1.88
CA GLY A 109 -5.79 -7.06 2.05
C GLY A 109 -4.29 -6.95 1.83
N ALA A 110 -3.69 -5.85 2.28
CA ALA A 110 -2.29 -5.55 2.06
C ALA A 110 -1.41 -6.27 3.08
N ILE A 111 -0.40 -6.97 2.57
CA ILE A 111 0.63 -7.61 3.38
C ILE A 111 1.97 -7.03 2.95
N LEU A 112 2.81 -6.73 3.91
CA LEU A 112 4.17 -6.27 3.64
C LEU A 112 4.99 -7.43 3.06
N ASP A 113 5.51 -7.23 1.86
CA ASP A 113 6.26 -8.25 1.14
C ASP A 113 7.74 -8.14 1.48
N GLY A 114 8.31 -9.25 1.96
CA GLY A 114 9.73 -9.33 2.25
C GLY A 114 10.17 -8.61 3.52
N ASN A 115 11.46 -8.71 3.79
CA ASN A 115 12.10 -8.13 4.96
C ASN A 115 13.10 -7.04 4.57
N GLU A 116 12.93 -6.44 3.40
CA GLU A 116 13.91 -5.50 2.86
C GLU A 116 13.67 -4.04 3.27
N PHE A 117 12.58 -3.76 3.95
CA PHE A 117 12.32 -2.40 4.38
C PHE A 117 13.29 -1.95 5.45
N GLU A 118 13.66 -0.68 5.41
CA GLU A 118 14.55 -0.06 6.37
C GLU A 118 13.86 1.10 7.08
N LEU A 119 13.98 1.12 8.40
CA LEU A 119 13.57 2.26 9.21
C LEU A 119 14.82 2.99 9.67
N LYS A 120 14.93 4.26 9.31
CA LYS A 120 16.05 5.11 9.69
C LYS A 120 15.57 6.24 10.59
N PRO A 121 15.48 5.99 11.91
CA PRO A 121 14.93 7.00 12.83
C PRO A 121 15.73 8.29 12.91
N GLU A 122 17.04 8.21 12.72
CA GLU A 122 17.91 9.40 12.72
C GLU A 122 17.65 10.31 11.53
N GLU A 123 17.17 9.77 10.42
CA GLU A 123 16.81 10.54 9.24
C GLU A 123 15.29 10.81 9.15
N LYS A 124 14.52 10.24 10.07
CA LYS A 124 13.06 10.28 10.06
C LYS A 124 12.46 9.73 8.76
N THR A 125 13.05 8.66 8.23
CA THR A 125 12.62 8.05 6.97
C THR A 125 12.48 6.55 7.09
N ALA A 126 11.59 6.01 6.25
CA ALA A 126 11.44 4.58 6.00
C ALA A 126 11.61 4.34 4.50
N HIS A 127 12.32 3.28 4.15
CA HIS A 127 12.67 2.98 2.77
C HIS A 127 12.25 1.58 2.36
N SER A 128 12.03 1.41 1.06
CA SER A 128 11.84 0.11 0.43
C SER A 128 10.64 -0.67 0.97
N LEU A 129 9.52 0.00 1.08
CA LEU A 129 8.27 -0.63 1.50
C LEU A 129 7.57 -1.22 0.29
N SER A 130 7.30 -2.51 0.33
CA SER A 130 6.60 -3.21 -0.73
C SER A 130 5.42 -3.98 -0.16
N PHE A 131 4.23 -3.77 -0.73
CA PHE A 131 3.01 -4.42 -0.27
C PHE A 131 2.40 -5.24 -1.40
N VAL A 132 1.88 -6.40 -1.06
CA VAL A 132 1.05 -7.20 -1.97
C VAL A 132 -0.39 -7.09 -1.47
N CYS A 133 -1.27 -6.62 -2.34
CA CYS A 133 -2.63 -6.27 -1.97
C CYS A 133 -3.63 -7.12 -2.73
N ALA A 134 -4.71 -7.51 -2.06
CA ALA A 134 -5.75 -8.34 -2.66
C ALA A 134 -6.75 -7.54 -3.49
N SER A 135 -6.94 -6.26 -3.19
CA SER A 135 -7.92 -5.43 -3.87
C SER A 135 -7.41 -4.01 -4.05
N LYS A 136 -7.98 -3.33 -5.03
CA LYS A 136 -7.70 -1.92 -5.30
C LYS A 136 -8.99 -1.22 -5.71
N ASP A 137 -9.22 -0.05 -5.15
CA ASP A 137 -10.32 0.82 -5.53
C ASP A 137 -9.79 2.23 -5.74
N GLU A 138 -10.29 2.92 -6.75
CA GLU A 138 -9.85 4.27 -7.06
C GLU A 138 -11.05 5.20 -7.19
N THR A 139 -10.99 6.32 -6.51
CA THR A 139 -11.99 7.37 -6.59
C THR A 139 -11.33 8.71 -6.84
N VAL A 140 -12.07 9.64 -7.40
CA VAL A 140 -11.62 11.02 -7.61
C VAL A 140 -12.56 11.94 -6.85
N GLU A 141 -11.96 12.71 -5.96
CA GLU A 141 -12.70 13.68 -5.14
C GLU A 141 -12.51 15.12 -5.61
#